data_11a4fd5f2a293bc84c7ef0d6234262e8
#
_entry.id   11a4fd5f2a293bc84c7ef0d6234262e8
#
_cell.length_a   1.000
_cell.length_b   1.000
_cell.length_c   1.000
_cell.angle_alpha   90.00
_cell.angle_beta   90.00
_cell.angle_gamma   90.00
#
_symmetry.space_group_name_H-M   'P 1'
#
loop_
_entity.id
_entity.type
_entity.pdbx_description
1 polymer ?
#
loop_
_entity_poly.entity_id
_entity_poly.type
_entity_poly.pdbx_seq_one_letter_code
_entity_poly.pdbx_strand_id
1 'polypeptide(L)'
;MIAIDVLKWPGMNQAFIVSFTASVVLSLAILWYGKRRPKGTPVSWGEAMIGATYVFGVLFLVYGIMPHQFIDHADKTLGWSRDKLSFGTGGIMPPQSAGGRTPITLQYEAIRDTIVVLLHALFFGMHIWIAIAFQKRGEA
;
A
#
# COMPACT_ATOMS: atom_id res chain seq x y z
N MET A 1 -29.10 -3.12 14.31
CA MET A 1 -27.87 -3.63 13.70
C MET A 1 -26.88 -2.48 13.70
N ILE A 2 -25.97 -2.45 14.69
CA ILE A 2 -24.91 -1.44 14.74
C ILE A 2 -23.91 -1.92 13.68
N ALA A 3 -24.13 -1.51 12.43
CA ALA A 3 -23.03 -1.45 11.49
C ALA A 3 -22.07 -0.45 12.13
N ILE A 4 -21.01 -0.95 12.72
CA ILE A 4 -19.89 -0.11 13.14
C ILE A 4 -19.42 0.52 11.83
N ASP A 5 -19.84 1.77 11.61
CA ASP A 5 -19.43 2.58 10.48
C ASP A 5 -17.94 2.96 10.70
N VAL A 6 -17.08 1.93 10.78
CA VAL A 6 -15.62 2.05 10.77
C VAL A 6 -15.19 2.91 9.58
N LEU A 7 -16.03 2.90 8.55
CA LEU A 7 -15.86 3.66 7.31
C LEU A 7 -16.20 5.15 7.45
N LYS A 8 -16.88 5.55 8.52
CA LYS A 8 -17.17 6.97 8.85
C LYS A 8 -16.23 7.53 9.92
N TRP A 9 -15.23 6.76 10.33
CA TRP A 9 -14.28 7.27 11.31
C TRP A 9 -13.54 8.48 10.72
N PRO A 10 -13.47 9.61 11.45
CA PRO A 10 -12.70 10.76 10.97
C PRO A 10 -11.26 10.31 10.73
N GLY A 11 -10.78 10.41 9.48
CA GLY A 11 -9.44 9.99 9.10
C GLY A 11 -9.35 8.68 8.34
N MET A 12 -10.45 7.96 8.09
CA MET A 12 -10.44 6.75 7.26
C MET A 12 -11.15 6.97 5.92
N ASN A 13 -10.42 6.82 4.83
CA ASN A 13 -10.99 6.81 3.49
C ASN A 13 -11.41 5.38 3.12
N GLN A 14 -12.70 5.21 2.82
CA GLN A 14 -13.25 3.91 2.40
C GLN A 14 -12.51 3.33 1.19
N ALA A 15 -12.21 4.17 0.20
CA ALA A 15 -11.51 3.76 -1.01
C ALA A 15 -10.10 3.24 -0.71
N PHE A 16 -9.38 3.87 0.23
CA PHE A 16 -8.07 3.39 0.68
C PHE A 16 -8.19 2.04 1.40
N ILE A 17 -9.11 1.90 2.34
CA ILE A 17 -9.29 0.66 3.11
C ILE A 17 -9.68 -0.49 2.20
N VAL A 18 -10.62 -0.27 1.29
CA VAL A 18 -11.06 -1.30 0.32
C VAL A 18 -9.92 -1.68 -0.61
N SER A 19 -9.19 -0.72 -1.18
CA SER A 19 -8.06 -1.00 -2.07
C SER A 19 -6.90 -1.66 -1.35
N PHE A 20 -6.59 -1.28 -0.11
CA PHE A 20 -5.57 -1.92 0.72
C PHE A 20 -5.95 -3.37 1.05
N THR A 21 -7.18 -3.60 1.53
CA THR A 21 -7.67 -4.94 1.86
C THR A 21 -7.69 -5.84 0.62
N ALA A 22 -8.19 -5.31 -0.50
CA ALA A 22 -8.19 -6.03 -1.77
C ALA A 22 -6.76 -6.37 -2.23
N SER A 23 -5.82 -5.44 -2.09
CA SER A 23 -4.40 -5.65 -2.40
C SER A 23 -3.81 -6.83 -1.61
N VAL A 24 -4.06 -6.88 -0.31
CA VAL A 24 -3.58 -7.98 0.55
C VAL A 24 -4.25 -9.30 0.19
N VAL A 25 -5.59 -9.31 0.10
CA VAL A 25 -6.36 -10.54 -0.17
C VAL A 25 -6.01 -11.13 -1.53
N LEU A 26 -5.97 -10.30 -2.58
CA LEU A 26 -5.65 -10.77 -3.93
C LEU A 26 -4.19 -11.22 -4.06
N SER A 27 -3.25 -10.57 -3.37
CA SER A 27 -1.86 -11.02 -3.33
C SER A 27 -1.73 -12.37 -2.63
N LEU A 28 -2.40 -12.57 -1.49
CA LEU A 28 -2.37 -13.84 -0.76
C LEU A 28 -3.13 -14.96 -1.50
N ALA A 29 -4.09 -14.64 -2.35
CA ALA A 29 -4.79 -15.61 -3.18
C ALA A 29 -3.85 -16.35 -4.13
N ILE A 30 -2.73 -15.74 -4.54
CA ILE A 30 -1.68 -16.40 -5.34
C ILE A 30 -1.10 -17.58 -4.56
N LEU A 31 -0.80 -17.41 -3.27
CA LEU A 31 -0.29 -18.50 -2.42
C LEU A 31 -1.34 -19.59 -2.21
N TRP A 32 -2.59 -19.19 -2.01
CA TRP A 32 -3.68 -20.15 -1.86
C TRP A 32 -3.87 -20.98 -3.14
N TYR A 33 -3.84 -20.36 -4.31
CA TYR A 33 -3.87 -21.06 -5.59
C TYR A 33 -2.67 -22.01 -5.73
N GLY A 34 -1.45 -21.55 -5.45
CA GLY A 34 -0.24 -22.38 -5.47
C GLY A 34 -0.31 -23.58 -4.52
N LYS A 35 -1.00 -23.44 -3.36
CA LYS A 35 -1.21 -24.55 -2.42
C LYS A 35 -2.15 -25.63 -2.94
N ARG A 36 -3.14 -25.25 -3.73
CA ARG A 36 -4.12 -26.17 -4.32
C ARG A 36 -3.62 -26.89 -5.56
N ARG A 37 -2.61 -26.33 -6.21
CA ARG A 37 -2.05 -26.92 -7.41
C ARG A 37 -1.21 -28.16 -7.06
N PRO A 38 -1.39 -29.31 -7.76
CA PRO A 38 -0.54 -30.48 -7.58
C PRO A 38 0.92 -30.16 -7.96
N LYS A 39 1.87 -30.68 -7.16
CA LYS A 39 3.29 -30.49 -7.43
C LYS A 39 3.69 -31.14 -8.75
N GLY A 40 4.62 -30.49 -9.48
CA GLY A 40 5.11 -31.01 -10.75
C GLY A 40 4.15 -30.91 -11.93
N THR A 41 2.95 -30.30 -11.74
CA THR A 41 2.03 -30.11 -12.85
C THR A 41 2.53 -29.01 -13.79
N PRO A 42 2.74 -29.26 -15.09
CA PRO A 42 3.18 -28.24 -16.02
C PRO A 42 2.10 -27.17 -16.21
N VAL A 43 2.54 -25.92 -16.37
CA VAL A 43 1.63 -24.79 -16.62
C VAL A 43 1.18 -24.83 -18.08
N SER A 44 -0.12 -24.84 -18.32
CA SER A 44 -0.66 -24.66 -19.66
C SER A 44 -0.52 -23.21 -20.14
N TRP A 45 -0.52 -22.99 -21.45
CA TRP A 45 -0.49 -21.65 -22.02
C TRP A 45 -1.63 -20.76 -21.54
N GLY A 46 -2.84 -21.29 -21.48
CA GLY A 46 -4.02 -20.57 -20.98
C GLY A 46 -3.87 -20.17 -19.51
N GLU A 47 -3.38 -21.10 -18.69
CA GLU A 47 -3.13 -20.85 -17.26
C GLU A 47 -2.05 -19.78 -17.06
N ALA A 48 -0.98 -19.82 -17.86
CA ALA A 48 0.08 -18.81 -17.81
C ALA A 48 -0.42 -17.42 -18.19
N MET A 49 -1.25 -17.31 -19.23
CA MET A 49 -1.83 -16.03 -19.66
C MET A 49 -2.81 -15.45 -18.61
N ILE A 50 -3.69 -16.29 -18.07
CA ILE A 50 -4.62 -15.86 -17.00
C ILE A 50 -3.83 -15.45 -15.75
N GLY A 51 -2.84 -16.23 -15.35
CA GLY A 51 -1.97 -15.94 -14.22
C GLY A 51 -1.22 -14.62 -14.38
N ALA A 52 -0.64 -14.37 -15.57
CA ALA A 52 0.05 -13.12 -15.87
C ALA A 52 -0.90 -11.91 -15.82
N THR A 53 -2.09 -12.03 -16.37
CA THR A 53 -3.12 -10.99 -16.34
C THR A 53 -3.57 -10.70 -14.90
N TYR A 54 -3.76 -11.75 -14.11
CA TYR A 54 -4.12 -11.61 -12.69
C TYR A 54 -3.02 -10.88 -11.91
N VAL A 55 -1.77 -11.33 -12.03
CA VAL A 55 -0.63 -10.70 -11.36
C VAL A 55 -0.48 -9.24 -11.78
N PHE A 56 -0.61 -8.93 -13.07
CA PHE A 56 -0.58 -7.55 -13.55
C PHE A 56 -1.69 -6.71 -12.91
N GLY A 57 -2.91 -7.22 -12.83
CA GLY A 57 -4.03 -6.53 -12.17
C GLY A 57 -3.76 -6.27 -10.69
N VAL A 58 -3.18 -7.24 -9.97
CA VAL A 58 -2.79 -7.10 -8.56
C VAL A 58 -1.69 -6.04 -8.41
N LEU A 59 -0.66 -6.06 -9.25
CA LEU A 59 0.41 -5.07 -9.20
C LEU A 59 -0.11 -3.66 -9.50
N PHE A 60 -1.01 -3.53 -10.48
CA PHE A 60 -1.65 -2.25 -10.79
C PHE A 60 -2.48 -1.72 -9.61
N LEU A 61 -3.23 -2.59 -8.93
CA LEU A 61 -3.98 -2.23 -7.74
C LEU A 61 -3.05 -1.77 -6.60
N VAL A 62 -1.99 -2.53 -6.33
CA VAL A 62 -1.05 -2.31 -5.21
C VAL A 62 -0.19 -1.07 -5.41
N TYR A 63 0.35 -0.87 -6.61
CA TYR A 63 1.33 0.19 -6.87
C TYR A 63 0.73 1.42 -7.56
N GLY A 64 -0.45 1.30 -8.14
CA GLY A 64 -1.16 2.40 -8.79
C GLY A 64 -2.33 2.92 -7.95
N ILE A 65 -3.33 2.10 -7.74
CA ILE A 65 -4.61 2.54 -7.16
C ILE A 65 -4.49 2.80 -5.65
N MET A 66 -3.99 1.84 -4.89
CA MET A 66 -3.99 1.91 -3.43
C MET A 66 -3.16 3.09 -2.88
N PRO A 67 -1.92 3.36 -3.35
CA PRO A 67 -1.17 4.51 -2.88
C PRO A 67 -1.82 5.84 -3.29
N HIS A 68 -2.42 5.89 -4.48
CA HIS A 68 -3.16 7.07 -4.92
C HIS A 68 -4.35 7.39 -4.02
N GLN A 69 -5.08 6.39 -3.57
CA GLN A 69 -6.17 6.58 -2.61
C GLN A 69 -5.68 7.11 -1.26
N PHE A 70 -4.50 6.69 -0.81
CA PHE A 70 -3.89 7.24 0.40
C PHE A 70 -3.47 8.70 0.23
N ILE A 71 -2.83 9.04 -0.89
CA ILE A 71 -2.43 10.42 -1.20
C ILE A 71 -3.66 11.33 -1.23
N ASP A 72 -4.71 10.91 -1.94
CA ASP A 72 -5.95 11.68 -2.06
C ASP A 72 -6.61 11.90 -0.68
N HIS A 73 -6.59 10.88 0.17
CA HIS A 73 -7.08 10.99 1.54
C HIS A 73 -6.24 11.96 2.38
N ALA A 74 -4.92 11.85 2.31
CA ALA A 74 -4.01 12.73 3.05
C ALA A 74 -4.19 14.19 2.64
N ASP A 75 -4.32 14.46 1.35
CA ASP A 75 -4.48 15.81 0.83
C ASP A 75 -5.86 16.40 1.12
N LYS A 76 -6.94 15.66 0.89
CA LYS A 76 -8.31 16.17 0.99
C LYS A 76 -8.89 16.11 2.40
N THR A 77 -8.62 15.05 3.14
CA THR A 77 -9.23 14.82 4.46
C THR A 77 -8.32 15.21 5.61
N LEU A 78 -7.04 14.85 5.56
CA LEU A 78 -6.07 15.21 6.61
C LEU A 78 -5.47 16.59 6.38
N GLY A 79 -5.58 17.13 5.16
CA GLY A 79 -5.05 18.44 4.81
C GLY A 79 -3.52 18.49 4.87
N TRP A 80 -2.85 17.40 4.51
CA TRP A 80 -1.38 17.29 4.46
C TRP A 80 -0.83 17.93 3.19
N SER A 81 -1.04 19.23 3.06
CA SER A 81 -0.60 20.00 1.91
C SER A 81 0.83 20.52 2.08
N ARG A 82 1.45 20.92 0.96
CA ARG A 82 2.83 21.38 0.88
C ARG A 82 3.13 22.61 1.77
N ASP A 83 2.17 23.46 1.96
CA ASP A 83 2.25 24.70 2.73
C ASP A 83 2.12 24.48 4.25
N LYS A 84 1.78 23.26 4.69
CA LYS A 84 1.67 22.92 6.11
C LYS A 84 2.92 22.20 6.60
N LEU A 85 3.50 22.78 7.65
CA LEU A 85 4.64 22.21 8.37
C LEU A 85 4.16 21.28 9.46
N SER A 86 4.69 20.06 9.53
CA SER A 86 4.40 19.11 10.62
C SER A 86 4.96 19.59 11.95
N PHE A 87 6.00 20.40 11.90
CA PHE A 87 6.64 21.04 13.05
C PHE A 87 6.44 22.55 12.95
N GLY A 88 5.19 23.02 13.00
CA GLY A 88 4.85 24.45 12.98
C GLY A 88 4.79 25.08 14.38
N THR A 89 4.31 26.32 14.46
CA THR A 89 3.98 27.03 15.70
C THR A 89 3.01 26.18 16.53
N GLY A 90 3.53 25.59 17.63
CA GLY A 90 2.82 24.60 18.44
C GLY A 90 3.32 23.17 18.26
N GLY A 91 4.20 22.88 17.30
CA GLY A 91 4.86 21.59 17.11
C GLY A 91 6.04 21.39 18.05
N ILE A 92 6.42 20.13 18.26
CA ILE A 92 7.50 19.73 19.19
C ILE A 92 8.88 20.22 18.73
N MET A 93 9.06 20.45 17.42
CA MET A 93 10.36 20.88 16.84
C MET A 93 10.12 21.93 15.73
N PRO A 94 9.97 23.21 16.06
CA PRO A 94 9.80 24.24 15.04
C PRO A 94 11.10 24.38 14.20
N PRO A 95 10.98 24.50 12.87
CA PRO A 95 12.13 24.69 11.99
C PRO A 95 12.79 26.06 12.20
N GLN A 96 14.06 26.20 11.78
CA GLN A 96 14.78 27.48 11.86
C GLN A 96 14.09 28.60 11.09
N SER A 97 13.43 28.28 9.97
CA SER A 97 12.62 29.24 9.19
C SER A 97 11.44 29.83 9.97
N ALA A 98 10.99 29.16 11.04
CA ALA A 98 9.94 29.60 11.97
C ALA A 98 10.49 30.00 13.34
N GLY A 99 11.77 30.31 13.46
CA GLY A 99 12.43 30.72 14.71
C GLY A 99 12.82 29.58 15.65
N GLY A 100 12.73 28.33 15.19
CA GLY A 100 13.14 27.16 15.96
C GLY A 100 14.61 26.79 15.82
N ARG A 101 15.02 25.69 16.44
CA ARG A 101 16.40 25.16 16.42
C ARG A 101 16.62 24.00 15.46
N THR A 102 15.57 23.51 14.83
CA THR A 102 15.64 22.33 13.95
C THR A 102 16.17 22.73 12.57
N PRO A 103 17.28 22.14 12.08
CA PRO A 103 17.86 22.50 10.78
C PRO A 103 17.02 22.00 9.59
N ILE A 104 16.07 21.12 9.81
CA ILE A 104 15.25 20.48 8.77
C ILE A 104 13.81 20.97 8.89
N THR A 105 13.27 21.46 7.79
CA THR A 105 11.83 21.75 7.66
C THR A 105 11.13 20.53 7.13
N LEU A 106 10.30 19.87 7.95
CA LEU A 106 9.52 18.72 7.54
C LEU A 106 8.09 19.17 7.23
N GLN A 107 7.71 19.02 5.98
CA GLN A 107 6.35 19.27 5.50
C GLN A 107 5.48 18.02 5.66
N TYR A 108 4.17 18.19 5.84
CA TYR A 108 3.25 17.06 5.88
C TYR A 108 3.24 16.24 4.59
N GLU A 109 3.49 16.89 3.46
CA GLU A 109 3.67 16.22 2.17
C GLU A 109 4.83 15.20 2.22
N ALA A 110 5.95 15.55 2.85
CA ALA A 110 7.09 14.63 2.99
C ALA A 110 6.74 13.40 3.87
N ILE A 111 5.91 13.57 4.90
CA ILE A 111 5.40 12.46 5.71
C ILE A 111 4.48 11.57 4.88
N ARG A 112 3.57 12.16 4.14
CA ARG A 112 2.66 11.45 3.22
C ARG A 112 3.44 10.60 2.23
N ASP A 113 4.41 11.20 1.55
CA ASP A 113 5.22 10.52 0.54
C ASP A 113 6.10 9.43 1.14
N THR A 114 6.63 9.65 2.35
CA THR A 114 7.38 8.63 3.10
C THR A 114 6.50 7.43 3.41
N ILE A 115 5.27 7.63 3.86
CA ILE A 115 4.32 6.53 4.11
C ILE A 115 4.04 5.76 2.82
N VAL A 116 3.85 6.45 1.70
CA VAL A 116 3.65 5.82 0.38
C VAL A 116 4.86 4.96 0.00
N VAL A 117 6.07 5.46 0.17
CA VAL A 117 7.31 4.69 -0.11
C VAL A 117 7.39 3.45 0.78
N LEU A 118 7.07 3.58 2.07
CA LEU A 118 7.06 2.44 3.00
C LEU A 118 6.00 1.39 2.61
N LEU A 119 4.82 1.81 2.19
CA LEU A 119 3.80 0.90 1.66
C LEU A 119 4.30 0.15 0.42
N HIS A 120 4.94 0.85 -0.51
CA HIS A 120 5.54 0.21 -1.70
C HIS A 120 6.61 -0.81 -1.32
N ALA A 121 7.52 -0.46 -0.41
CA ALA A 121 8.59 -1.35 0.05
C ALA A 121 8.03 -2.61 0.74
N LEU A 122 7.00 -2.44 1.58
CA LEU A 122 6.33 -3.55 2.27
C LEU A 122 5.69 -4.53 1.27
N PHE A 123 4.90 -4.01 0.32
CA PHE A 123 4.26 -4.85 -0.69
C PHE A 123 5.27 -5.47 -1.64
N PHE A 124 6.33 -4.75 -1.99
CA PHE A 124 7.40 -5.27 -2.83
C PHE A 124 8.09 -6.48 -2.16
N GLY A 125 8.46 -6.36 -0.89
CA GLY A 125 8.99 -7.47 -0.12
C GLY A 125 8.02 -8.66 -0.04
N MET A 126 6.74 -8.39 0.18
CA MET A 126 5.70 -9.42 0.19
C MET A 126 5.57 -10.12 -1.18
N HIS A 127 5.59 -9.39 -2.29
CA HIS A 127 5.49 -9.98 -3.63
C HIS A 127 6.73 -10.81 -4.00
N ILE A 128 7.93 -10.37 -3.62
CA ILE A 128 9.16 -11.19 -3.76
C ILE A 128 9.02 -12.49 -2.98
N TRP A 129 8.57 -12.41 -1.72
CA TRP A 129 8.36 -13.58 -0.90
C TRP A 129 7.32 -14.54 -1.51
N ILE A 130 6.19 -14.00 -2.03
CA ILE A 130 5.17 -14.79 -2.72
C ILE A 130 5.75 -15.50 -3.95
N ALA A 131 6.53 -14.79 -4.76
CA ALA A 131 7.15 -15.34 -5.96
C ALA A 131 8.10 -16.49 -5.63
N ILE A 132 8.97 -16.32 -4.63
CA ILE A 132 9.88 -17.36 -4.15
C ILE A 132 9.11 -18.56 -3.60
N ALA A 133 8.08 -18.32 -2.79
CA ALA A 133 7.26 -19.38 -2.22
C ALA A 133 6.49 -20.17 -3.28
N PHE A 134 6.04 -19.50 -4.34
CA PHE A 134 5.36 -20.13 -5.46
C PHE A 134 6.33 -20.97 -6.29
N GLN A 135 7.52 -20.43 -6.60
CA GLN A 135 8.58 -21.14 -7.36
C GLN A 135 9.03 -22.41 -6.66
N LYS A 136 9.38 -22.34 -5.38
CA LYS A 136 9.81 -23.50 -4.58
C LYS A 136 8.79 -24.64 -4.57
N ARG A 137 7.52 -24.34 -4.77
CA ARG A 137 6.47 -25.38 -4.86
C ARG A 137 6.43 -26.02 -6.24
N GLY A 138 6.79 -25.32 -7.28
CA GLY A 138 6.88 -25.87 -8.65
C GLY A 138 8.07 -26.81 -8.83
N GLU A 139 9.15 -26.59 -8.07
CA GLU A 139 10.38 -27.39 -8.12
C GLU A 139 10.33 -28.67 -7.23
N ALA A 140 9.39 -28.73 -6.30
CA ALA A 140 9.23 -29.86 -5.37
C ALA A 140 8.24 -30.89 -5.89
#